data_46ba9271bad2d5ccf9f77460d428c801
#
_entry.id   46ba9271bad2d5ccf9f77460d428c801
#
_cell.length_a   1.000
_cell.length_b   1.000
_cell.length_c   1.000
_cell.angle_alpha   90.00
_cell.angle_beta   90.00
_cell.angle_gamma   90.00
#
_symmetry.space_group_name_H-M   'P 1'
#
loop_
_entity.id
_entity.type
_entity.pdbx_description
1 polymer ?
#
loop_
_entity_poly.entity_id
_entity_poly.type
_entity_poly.pdbx_seq_one_letter_code
_entity_poly.pdbx_strand_id
1 'polypeptide(L)'
;MSDSLTQQKTRPPIGAPFTHTVAANGLEFCVEERGDPKGEPLLLIMGLAAQLTLWPEAMLETYVKAGFRVIRFDNRDIGLSSEIKARLQGKPLTAMARYKLGLSVPAPYKVYDMAEDVVGLMDALGIPAAHIKGVSMGGMIGQVLASRYPSRVKSLTLVMTSNNSRKLPMPAAKVIWGLQGSNIKGHHEAAAVARSLALWRNIQSPLYPRDELELAERIRDDYRRSYRPAGILRQMRGILATGDLSTLTRGIRVPTVILHGKEDPLVRPVAAKQLKALIPGAELHWIPGMGHDMPEPLYPRLTEQTIRLAGRV
;
A
#
# COMPACT_ATOMS: atom_id res chain seq x y z
N MET A 1 -25.02 -12.61 33.07
CA MET A 1 -24.26 -11.37 33.29
C MET A 1 -22.81 -11.76 33.15
N SER A 2 -22.23 -11.59 31.97
CA SER A 2 -20.82 -11.83 31.71
C SER A 2 -20.22 -10.49 31.30
N ASP A 3 -19.47 -9.91 32.24
CA ASP A 3 -18.64 -8.72 32.03
C ASP A 3 -17.56 -9.02 30.99
N SER A 4 -17.79 -8.59 29.76
CA SER A 4 -16.72 -8.43 28.78
C SER A 4 -15.98 -7.11 29.09
N LEU A 5 -15.11 -7.16 30.07
CA LEU A 5 -14.12 -6.11 30.29
C LEU A 5 -13.21 -6.06 29.05
N THR A 6 -13.49 -5.12 28.18
CA THR A 6 -12.58 -4.69 27.12
C THR A 6 -11.31 -4.22 27.83
N GLN A 7 -10.30 -5.07 27.92
CA GLN A 7 -8.97 -4.67 28.39
C GLN A 7 -8.46 -3.58 27.45
N GLN A 8 -8.60 -2.32 27.85
CA GLN A 8 -7.85 -1.23 27.25
C GLN A 8 -6.36 -1.56 27.43
N LYS A 9 -5.72 -2.02 26.36
CA LYS A 9 -4.27 -2.20 26.37
C LYS A 9 -3.64 -0.85 26.67
N THR A 10 -2.96 -0.75 27.83
CA THR A 10 -2.21 0.45 28.19
C THR A 10 -1.17 0.71 27.12
N ARG A 11 -1.11 1.96 26.65
CA ARG A 11 -0.16 2.36 25.61
C ARG A 11 1.27 2.22 26.14
N PRO A 12 2.19 1.60 25.36
CA PRO A 12 3.59 1.45 25.77
C PRO A 12 4.31 2.81 25.83
N PRO A 13 5.53 2.87 26.38
CA PRO A 13 6.35 4.09 26.39
C PRO A 13 6.47 4.72 24.99
N ILE A 14 6.66 6.05 24.95
CA ILE A 14 6.85 6.80 23.70
C ILE A 14 7.96 6.16 22.88
N GLY A 15 7.66 5.84 21.60
CA GLY A 15 8.59 5.23 20.66
C GLY A 15 8.44 3.71 20.49
N ALA A 16 7.89 2.99 21.46
CA ALA A 16 7.62 1.56 21.32
C ALA A 16 6.39 1.31 20.42
N PRO A 17 6.39 0.22 19.61
CA PRO A 17 5.24 -0.12 18.77
C PRO A 17 4.02 -0.48 19.61
N PHE A 18 2.87 0.11 19.27
CA PHE A 18 1.57 -0.19 19.87
C PHE A 18 0.64 -0.77 18.82
N THR A 19 0.49 -2.10 18.84
CA THR A 19 -0.41 -2.83 17.92
C THR A 19 -1.74 -3.11 18.60
N HIS A 20 -2.84 -2.71 17.94
CA HIS A 20 -4.19 -2.88 18.44
C HIS A 20 -5.19 -3.02 17.28
N THR A 21 -6.43 -3.38 17.62
CA THR A 21 -7.53 -3.46 16.66
C THR A 21 -8.36 -2.18 16.73
N VAL A 22 -8.67 -1.61 15.57
CA VAL A 22 -9.52 -0.42 15.43
C VAL A 22 -10.73 -0.77 14.58
N ALA A 23 -11.92 -0.55 15.13
CA ALA A 23 -13.17 -0.68 14.38
C ALA A 23 -13.41 0.60 13.55
N ALA A 24 -13.58 0.44 12.25
CA ALA A 24 -13.86 1.54 11.33
C ALA A 24 -14.63 1.03 10.10
N ASN A 25 -15.53 1.83 9.56
CA ASN A 25 -16.27 1.54 8.33
C ASN A 25 -16.91 0.12 8.32
N GLY A 26 -17.39 -0.35 9.49
CA GLY A 26 -17.99 -1.67 9.64
C GLY A 26 -17.02 -2.85 9.60
N LEU A 27 -15.71 -2.59 9.67
CA LEU A 27 -14.64 -3.57 9.67
C LEU A 27 -13.72 -3.37 10.88
N GLU A 28 -12.90 -4.37 11.16
CA GLU A 28 -11.81 -4.29 12.15
C GLU A 28 -10.48 -4.25 11.41
N PHE A 29 -9.60 -3.34 11.84
CA PHE A 29 -8.27 -3.16 11.26
C PHE A 29 -7.20 -3.39 12.30
N CYS A 30 -6.19 -4.17 11.95
CA CYS A 30 -4.95 -4.26 12.70
C CYS A 30 -4.12 -3.02 12.41
N VAL A 31 -3.92 -2.20 13.44
CA VAL A 31 -3.20 -0.94 13.39
C VAL A 31 -1.98 -1.01 14.30
N GLU A 32 -0.88 -0.45 13.85
CA GLU A 32 0.30 -0.21 14.67
C GLU A 32 0.64 1.28 14.66
N GLU A 33 0.84 1.82 15.84
CA GLU A 33 1.24 3.20 16.07
C GLU A 33 2.62 3.27 16.71
N ARG A 34 3.42 4.26 16.32
CA ARG A 34 4.75 4.55 16.87
C ARG A 34 4.96 6.06 17.02
N GLY A 35 5.87 6.44 17.87
CA GLY A 35 6.20 7.83 18.15
C GLY A 35 5.28 8.46 19.20
N ASP A 36 5.38 9.77 19.33
CA ASP A 36 4.54 10.54 20.26
C ASP A 36 3.08 10.52 19.77
N PRO A 37 2.11 10.13 20.61
CA PRO A 37 0.68 10.25 20.31
C PRO A 37 0.22 11.65 19.89
N LYS A 38 0.92 12.67 20.37
CA LYS A 38 0.67 14.07 20.02
C LYS A 38 1.49 14.56 18.83
N GLY A 39 2.38 13.72 18.31
CA GLY A 39 3.19 14.02 17.12
C GLY A 39 2.34 14.19 15.87
N GLU A 40 2.94 14.77 14.84
CA GLU A 40 2.28 15.00 13.57
C GLU A 40 1.90 13.66 12.89
N PRO A 41 0.62 13.42 12.55
CA PRO A 41 0.18 12.13 12.05
C PRO A 41 0.73 11.83 10.63
N LEU A 42 1.38 10.68 10.48
CA LEU A 42 1.81 10.13 9.19
C LEU A 42 1.19 8.73 9.01
N LEU A 43 0.25 8.60 8.09
CA LEU A 43 -0.37 7.33 7.73
C LEU A 43 0.38 6.68 6.57
N LEU A 44 0.74 5.40 6.75
CA LEU A 44 1.46 4.58 5.80
C LEU A 44 0.52 3.53 5.21
N ILE A 45 0.20 3.63 3.92
CA ILE A 45 -0.74 2.76 3.23
C ILE A 45 0.03 1.83 2.29
N MET A 46 -0.01 0.53 2.57
CA MET A 46 0.73 -0.48 1.82
C MET A 46 0.00 -0.89 0.53
N GLY A 47 0.72 -1.59 -0.35
CA GLY A 47 0.25 -2.07 -1.64
C GLY A 47 -0.55 -3.37 -1.57
N LEU A 48 -0.87 -3.89 -2.76
CA LEU A 48 -1.56 -5.16 -2.97
C LEU A 48 -0.80 -6.31 -2.29
N ALA A 49 -1.53 -7.17 -1.61
CA ALA A 49 -1.03 -8.40 -0.96
C ALA A 49 -0.04 -8.19 0.19
N ALA A 50 0.28 -6.95 0.54
CA ALA A 50 1.28 -6.65 1.54
C ALA A 50 0.66 -6.32 2.89
N GLN A 51 1.21 -6.93 3.95
CA GLN A 51 0.88 -6.67 5.33
C GLN A 51 1.60 -5.41 5.83
N LEU A 52 1.16 -4.83 6.95
CA LEU A 52 1.82 -3.68 7.58
C LEU A 52 3.29 -3.94 7.91
N THR A 53 3.66 -5.20 8.12
CA THR A 53 5.03 -5.66 8.35
C THR A 53 5.97 -5.38 7.19
N LEU A 54 5.48 -5.16 5.96
CA LEU A 54 6.34 -4.84 4.81
C LEU A 54 6.96 -3.43 4.89
N TRP A 55 6.48 -2.54 5.74
CA TRP A 55 7.17 -1.28 6.02
C TRP A 55 8.47 -1.54 6.78
N PRO A 56 9.65 -1.12 6.24
CA PRO A 56 10.93 -1.36 6.90
C PRO A 56 11.04 -0.62 8.24
N GLU A 57 11.52 -1.30 9.28
CA GLU A 57 11.66 -0.75 10.62
C GLU A 57 12.51 0.52 10.65
N ALA A 58 13.65 0.53 9.94
CA ALA A 58 14.54 1.68 9.85
C ALA A 58 13.85 2.94 9.26
N MET A 59 12.89 2.75 8.33
CA MET A 59 12.10 3.87 7.82
C MET A 59 11.12 4.40 8.88
N LEU A 60 10.50 3.51 9.65
CA LEU A 60 9.57 3.90 10.72
C LEU A 60 10.31 4.67 11.82
N GLU A 61 11.48 4.18 12.23
CA GLU A 61 12.33 4.88 13.20
C GLU A 61 12.75 6.27 12.71
N THR A 62 13.05 6.41 11.40
CA THR A 62 13.41 7.70 10.81
C THR A 62 12.25 8.70 10.92
N TYR A 63 11.02 8.27 10.68
CA TYR A 63 9.85 9.12 10.84
C TYR A 63 9.57 9.47 12.31
N VAL A 64 9.72 8.49 13.22
CA VAL A 64 9.57 8.74 14.67
C VAL A 64 10.60 9.77 15.16
N LYS A 65 11.86 9.62 14.75
CA LYS A 65 12.93 10.60 15.06
C LYS A 65 12.65 11.99 14.49
N ALA A 66 11.93 12.08 13.38
CA ALA A 66 11.47 13.34 12.78
C ALA A 66 10.20 13.92 13.45
N GLY A 67 9.73 13.33 14.55
CA GLY A 67 8.59 13.83 15.33
C GLY A 67 7.21 13.36 14.89
N PHE A 68 7.10 12.40 13.97
CA PHE A 68 5.80 11.90 13.53
C PHE A 68 5.19 10.88 14.49
N ARG A 69 3.86 10.97 14.64
CA ARG A 69 3.03 9.83 15.04
C ARG A 69 2.82 8.96 13.80
N VAL A 70 3.57 7.89 13.69
CA VAL A 70 3.54 6.99 12.54
C VAL A 70 2.48 5.93 12.74
N ILE A 71 1.55 5.82 11.79
CA ILE A 71 0.45 4.86 11.79
C ILE A 71 0.56 3.99 10.54
N ARG A 72 0.70 2.67 10.73
CA ARG A 72 0.61 1.67 9.67
C ARG A 72 -0.48 0.67 10.00
N PHE A 73 -1.12 0.10 9.00
CA PHE A 73 -2.21 -0.86 9.20
C PHE A 73 -2.28 -1.89 8.08
N ASP A 74 -2.88 -3.02 8.37
CA ASP A 74 -3.25 -3.99 7.34
C ASP A 74 -4.51 -3.50 6.62
N ASN A 75 -4.45 -3.38 5.29
CA ASN A 75 -5.64 -3.11 4.50
C ASN A 75 -6.69 -4.22 4.66
N ARG A 76 -7.98 -3.95 4.34
CA ARG A 76 -9.00 -5.01 4.29
C ARG A 76 -8.52 -6.21 3.48
N ASP A 77 -8.89 -7.41 3.88
CA ASP A 77 -8.55 -8.69 3.25
C ASP A 77 -7.09 -9.16 3.45
N ILE A 78 -6.24 -8.40 4.10
CA ILE A 78 -4.82 -8.74 4.32
C ILE A 78 -4.49 -8.70 5.81
N GLY A 79 -3.46 -9.48 6.18
CA GLY A 79 -2.92 -9.50 7.53
C GLY A 79 -3.96 -9.89 8.56
N LEU A 80 -4.04 -9.15 9.65
CA LEU A 80 -4.95 -9.40 10.75
C LEU A 80 -6.23 -8.52 10.70
N SER A 81 -6.38 -7.68 9.67
CA SER A 81 -7.62 -6.93 9.44
C SER A 81 -8.75 -7.81 8.93
N SER A 82 -9.98 -7.31 8.93
CA SER A 82 -11.19 -8.04 8.51
C SER A 82 -11.05 -8.65 7.13
N GLU A 83 -11.49 -9.90 7.01
CA GLU A 83 -11.64 -10.60 5.73
C GLU A 83 -13.06 -10.43 5.19
N ILE A 84 -13.16 -10.01 3.92
CA ILE A 84 -14.44 -9.83 3.24
C ILE A 84 -14.98 -11.20 2.79
N LYS A 85 -16.10 -11.61 3.35
CA LYS A 85 -16.77 -12.89 3.05
C LYS A 85 -17.55 -12.83 1.72
N ALA A 86 -16.84 -12.59 0.62
CA ALA A 86 -17.44 -12.54 -0.70
C ALA A 86 -16.70 -13.46 -1.68
N ARG A 87 -17.46 -14.23 -2.45
CA ARG A 87 -16.91 -15.05 -3.54
C ARG A 87 -16.71 -14.22 -4.79
N LEU A 88 -15.53 -14.33 -5.40
CA LEU A 88 -15.27 -13.71 -6.69
C LEU A 88 -15.95 -14.49 -7.81
N GLN A 89 -16.63 -13.77 -8.69
CA GLN A 89 -17.22 -14.32 -9.89
C GLN A 89 -16.27 -14.19 -11.08
N GLY A 90 -16.20 -15.22 -11.92
CA GLY A 90 -15.39 -15.22 -13.15
C GLY A 90 -13.88 -15.37 -12.90
N LYS A 91 -13.16 -15.68 -13.97
CA LYS A 91 -11.71 -15.91 -13.95
C LYS A 91 -10.93 -14.58 -13.89
N PRO A 92 -9.69 -14.56 -13.35
CA PRO A 92 -8.85 -13.34 -13.35
C PRO A 92 -8.62 -12.76 -14.76
N LEU A 93 -8.42 -13.63 -15.74
CA LEU A 93 -8.19 -13.22 -17.13
C LEU A 93 -9.40 -12.47 -17.74
N THR A 94 -10.62 -12.92 -17.45
CA THR A 94 -11.84 -12.22 -17.91
C THR A 94 -11.99 -10.86 -17.24
N ALA A 95 -11.59 -10.72 -15.97
CA ALA A 95 -11.60 -9.42 -15.31
C ALA A 95 -10.60 -8.44 -15.93
N MET A 96 -9.41 -8.92 -16.28
CA MET A 96 -8.40 -8.10 -16.95
C MET A 96 -8.87 -7.68 -18.34
N ALA A 97 -9.47 -8.59 -19.12
CA ALA A 97 -10.04 -8.27 -20.43
C ALA A 97 -11.15 -7.22 -20.30
N ARG A 98 -12.09 -7.39 -19.37
CA ARG A 98 -13.15 -6.40 -19.11
C ARG A 98 -12.57 -5.03 -18.74
N TYR A 99 -11.58 -5.00 -17.85
CA TYR A 99 -10.89 -3.75 -17.49
C TYR A 99 -10.28 -3.07 -18.73
N LYS A 100 -9.51 -3.79 -19.55
CA LYS A 100 -8.89 -3.23 -20.76
C LYS A 100 -9.91 -2.72 -21.77
N LEU A 101 -11.05 -3.39 -21.92
CA LEU A 101 -12.16 -2.98 -22.79
C LEU A 101 -13.03 -1.86 -22.19
N GLY A 102 -12.75 -1.43 -20.97
CA GLY A 102 -13.55 -0.40 -20.29
C GLY A 102 -14.90 -0.87 -19.76
N LEU A 103 -15.09 -2.16 -19.70
CA LEU A 103 -16.30 -2.77 -19.16
C LEU A 103 -16.23 -2.84 -17.64
N SER A 104 -17.38 -2.81 -16.98
CA SER A 104 -17.47 -3.00 -15.53
C SER A 104 -16.88 -4.34 -15.11
N VAL A 105 -16.03 -4.32 -14.08
CA VAL A 105 -15.44 -5.51 -13.45
C VAL A 105 -16.16 -5.77 -12.15
N PRO A 106 -16.85 -6.92 -11.98
CA PRO A 106 -17.46 -7.28 -10.72
C PRO A 106 -16.41 -7.46 -9.60
N ALA A 107 -16.60 -6.78 -8.48
CA ALA A 107 -15.73 -6.87 -7.31
C ALA A 107 -16.56 -6.59 -6.04
N PRO A 108 -16.20 -7.18 -4.90
CA PRO A 108 -16.90 -6.93 -3.64
C PRO A 108 -16.64 -5.52 -3.08
N TYR A 109 -15.58 -4.88 -3.48
CA TYR A 109 -15.19 -3.51 -3.13
C TYR A 109 -14.24 -2.95 -4.19
N LYS A 110 -13.96 -1.66 -4.10
CA LYS A 110 -13.04 -0.89 -4.96
C LYS A 110 -12.00 -0.17 -4.10
N VAL A 111 -11.04 0.49 -4.73
CA VAL A 111 -10.08 1.37 -4.04
C VAL A 111 -10.79 2.53 -3.33
N TYR A 112 -11.97 2.93 -3.78
CA TYR A 112 -12.82 3.92 -3.13
C TYR A 112 -13.22 3.50 -1.72
N ASP A 113 -13.69 2.25 -1.57
CA ASP A 113 -14.08 1.69 -0.27
C ASP A 113 -12.88 1.59 0.68
N MET A 114 -11.68 1.31 0.14
CA MET A 114 -10.44 1.29 0.92
C MET A 114 -10.00 2.70 1.36
N ALA A 115 -10.31 3.73 0.59
CA ALA A 115 -10.09 5.11 1.00
C ALA A 115 -11.06 5.52 2.12
N GLU A 116 -12.31 5.06 2.07
CA GLU A 116 -13.29 5.25 3.16
C GLU A 116 -12.86 4.53 4.44
N ASP A 117 -12.19 3.37 4.33
CA ASP A 117 -11.58 2.71 5.49
C ASP A 117 -10.55 3.61 6.17
N VAL A 118 -9.70 4.26 5.38
CA VAL A 118 -8.68 5.16 5.93
C VAL A 118 -9.33 6.36 6.62
N VAL A 119 -10.38 6.93 6.05
CA VAL A 119 -11.15 8.02 6.71
C VAL A 119 -11.73 7.53 8.02
N GLY A 120 -12.39 6.37 8.02
CA GLY A 120 -12.94 5.77 9.23
C GLY A 120 -11.88 5.45 10.30
N LEU A 121 -10.69 4.98 9.89
CA LEU A 121 -9.55 4.79 10.79
C LEU A 121 -9.08 6.12 11.41
N MET A 122 -8.97 7.16 10.59
CA MET A 122 -8.61 8.49 11.07
C MET A 122 -9.63 9.01 12.09
N ASP A 123 -10.92 8.82 11.82
CA ASP A 123 -12.00 9.22 12.75
C ASP A 123 -11.91 8.46 14.07
N ALA A 124 -11.76 7.14 14.02
CA ALA A 124 -11.64 6.29 15.20
C ALA A 124 -10.36 6.58 16.05
N LEU A 125 -9.30 7.05 15.40
CA LEU A 125 -8.04 7.43 16.05
C LEU A 125 -7.97 8.90 16.47
N GLY A 126 -9.05 9.67 16.24
CA GLY A 126 -9.12 11.10 16.56
C GLY A 126 -8.18 11.96 15.72
N ILE A 127 -7.92 11.57 14.45
CA ILE A 127 -6.99 12.24 13.55
C ILE A 127 -7.79 13.10 12.56
N PRO A 128 -7.84 14.42 12.72
CA PRO A 128 -8.59 15.29 11.81
C PRO A 128 -7.96 15.38 10.41
N ALA A 129 -6.64 15.42 10.32
CA ALA A 129 -5.90 15.40 9.06
C ALA A 129 -4.51 14.81 9.26
N ALA A 130 -3.94 14.20 8.22
CA ALA A 130 -2.66 13.51 8.27
C ALA A 130 -1.84 13.69 7.00
N HIS A 131 -0.53 13.49 7.10
CA HIS A 131 0.33 13.21 5.96
C HIS A 131 0.09 11.77 5.50
N ILE A 132 -0.06 11.56 4.18
CA ILE A 132 -0.31 10.24 3.61
C ILE A 132 0.87 9.80 2.77
N LYS A 133 1.40 8.62 3.06
CA LYS A 133 2.36 7.93 2.19
C LYS A 133 1.77 6.62 1.70
N GLY A 134 1.56 6.51 0.40
CA GLY A 134 0.99 5.32 -0.23
C GLY A 134 1.94 4.66 -1.22
N VAL A 135 2.07 3.34 -1.10
CA VAL A 135 2.90 2.50 -1.97
C VAL A 135 2.01 1.70 -2.91
N SER A 136 2.26 1.74 -4.23
CA SER A 136 1.54 0.94 -5.23
C SER A 136 0.01 1.13 -5.12
N MET A 137 -0.77 0.09 -4.79
CA MET A 137 -2.21 0.22 -4.51
C MET A 137 -2.48 1.26 -3.40
N GLY A 138 -1.65 1.34 -2.37
CA GLY A 138 -1.77 2.35 -1.32
C GLY A 138 -1.65 3.78 -1.86
N GLY A 139 -0.86 3.99 -2.92
CA GLY A 139 -0.81 5.26 -3.64
C GLY A 139 -2.08 5.56 -4.44
N MET A 140 -2.79 4.54 -4.93
CA MET A 140 -4.12 4.73 -5.54
C MET A 140 -5.15 5.14 -4.47
N ILE A 141 -5.10 4.51 -3.28
CA ILE A 141 -5.93 4.88 -2.12
C ILE A 141 -5.64 6.34 -1.72
N GLY A 142 -4.36 6.72 -1.62
CA GLY A 142 -3.93 8.08 -1.30
C GLY A 142 -4.43 9.12 -2.32
N GLN A 143 -4.47 8.79 -3.61
CA GLN A 143 -5.04 9.68 -4.64
C GLN A 143 -6.54 9.89 -4.44
N VAL A 144 -7.29 8.84 -4.11
CA VAL A 144 -8.72 8.95 -3.81
C VAL A 144 -8.93 9.83 -2.58
N LEU A 145 -8.18 9.61 -1.50
CA LEU A 145 -8.22 10.42 -0.28
C LEU A 145 -7.97 11.89 -0.58
N ALA A 146 -6.85 12.20 -1.23
CA ALA A 146 -6.46 13.59 -1.51
C ALA A 146 -7.42 14.34 -2.43
N SER A 147 -8.15 13.60 -3.28
CA SER A 147 -9.14 14.20 -4.18
C SER A 147 -10.52 14.35 -3.56
N ARG A 148 -11.00 13.34 -2.82
CA ARG A 148 -12.35 13.32 -2.25
C ARG A 148 -12.43 13.96 -0.86
N TYR A 149 -11.35 13.85 -0.10
CA TYR A 149 -11.25 14.31 1.29
C TYR A 149 -10.04 15.24 1.49
N PRO A 150 -9.91 16.32 0.70
CA PRO A 150 -8.71 17.16 0.71
C PRO A 150 -8.41 17.80 2.08
N SER A 151 -9.43 18.07 2.89
CA SER A 151 -9.26 18.58 4.26
C SER A 151 -8.67 17.55 5.23
N ARG A 152 -8.68 16.26 4.86
CA ARG A 152 -8.14 15.17 5.67
C ARG A 152 -6.68 14.83 5.31
N VAL A 153 -6.15 15.40 4.23
CA VAL A 153 -4.81 15.10 3.71
C VAL A 153 -3.95 16.35 3.71
N LYS A 154 -2.94 16.40 4.59
CA LYS A 154 -1.99 17.52 4.66
C LYS A 154 -0.99 17.50 3.51
N SER A 155 -0.42 16.34 3.21
CA SER A 155 0.45 16.12 2.07
C SER A 155 0.37 14.67 1.57
N LEU A 156 0.77 14.44 0.32
CA LEU A 156 0.68 13.13 -0.32
C LEU A 156 2.04 12.68 -0.89
N THR A 157 2.57 11.58 -0.39
CA THR A 157 3.73 10.90 -0.96
C THR A 157 3.29 9.64 -1.71
N LEU A 158 3.49 9.64 -3.01
CA LEU A 158 3.16 8.53 -3.91
C LEU A 158 4.42 7.76 -4.28
N VAL A 159 4.50 6.48 -3.91
CA VAL A 159 5.67 5.63 -4.20
C VAL A 159 5.27 4.50 -5.16
N MET A 160 5.99 4.34 -6.27
CA MET A 160 5.82 3.28 -7.28
C MET A 160 4.35 2.95 -7.59
N THR A 161 3.56 3.98 -7.88
CA THR A 161 2.11 3.87 -8.10
C THR A 161 1.66 4.42 -9.44
N SER A 162 0.38 4.28 -9.74
CA SER A 162 -0.26 4.79 -10.94
C SER A 162 -1.65 5.36 -10.64
N ASN A 163 -2.24 6.04 -11.60
CA ASN A 163 -3.66 6.40 -11.58
C ASN A 163 -4.57 5.31 -12.16
N ASN A 164 -4.09 4.09 -12.28
CA ASN A 164 -4.82 2.95 -12.82
C ASN A 164 -5.46 3.22 -14.22
N SER A 165 -4.81 4.03 -15.05
CA SER A 165 -5.32 4.32 -16.39
C SER A 165 -5.13 3.12 -17.33
N ARG A 166 -6.17 2.80 -18.10
CA ARG A 166 -6.13 1.73 -19.09
C ARG A 166 -5.15 1.96 -20.23
N LYS A 167 -4.73 3.23 -20.42
CA LYS A 167 -3.72 3.63 -21.41
C LYS A 167 -2.30 3.30 -20.97
N LEU A 168 -2.10 3.00 -19.69
CA LEU A 168 -0.78 2.60 -19.20
C LEU A 168 -0.39 1.22 -19.77
N PRO A 169 0.90 1.02 -20.07
CA PRO A 169 1.39 -0.28 -20.52
C PRO A 169 1.18 -1.34 -19.44
N MET A 170 1.06 -2.57 -19.89
CA MET A 170 1.05 -3.73 -19.00
C MET A 170 2.38 -3.87 -18.25
N PRO A 171 2.39 -4.55 -17.12
CA PRO A 171 3.64 -4.99 -16.50
C PRO A 171 4.58 -5.64 -17.53
N ALA A 172 5.89 -5.60 -17.28
CA ALA A 172 6.85 -6.24 -18.16
C ALA A 172 6.55 -7.73 -18.32
N ALA A 173 6.83 -8.31 -19.49
CA ALA A 173 6.51 -9.71 -19.80
C ALA A 173 7.06 -10.68 -18.74
N LYS A 174 8.27 -10.43 -18.21
CA LYS A 174 8.88 -11.23 -17.13
C LYS A 174 7.99 -11.30 -15.86
N VAL A 175 7.30 -10.20 -15.51
CA VAL A 175 6.41 -10.16 -14.35
C VAL A 175 5.14 -10.95 -14.63
N ILE A 176 4.55 -10.79 -15.82
CA ILE A 176 3.35 -11.53 -16.24
C ILE A 176 3.64 -13.03 -16.27
N TRP A 177 4.76 -13.43 -16.83
CA TRP A 177 5.19 -14.84 -16.86
C TRP A 177 5.50 -15.38 -15.47
N GLY A 178 6.14 -14.58 -14.59
CA GLY A 178 6.37 -14.96 -13.19
C GLY A 178 5.07 -15.22 -12.42
N LEU A 179 4.02 -14.43 -12.69
CA LEU A 179 2.70 -14.63 -12.10
C LEU A 179 1.96 -15.85 -12.65
N GLN A 180 2.15 -16.17 -13.94
CA GLN A 180 1.50 -17.29 -14.62
C GLN A 180 2.31 -18.59 -14.55
N GLY A 181 3.64 -18.47 -14.57
CA GLY A 181 4.58 -19.59 -14.75
C GLY A 181 5.01 -20.28 -13.46
N SER A 182 4.53 -19.89 -12.29
CA SER A 182 4.82 -20.63 -11.09
C SER A 182 3.95 -21.92 -11.07
N ASN A 183 4.44 -23.00 -11.69
CA ASN A 183 3.89 -24.35 -11.54
C ASN A 183 3.91 -24.86 -10.09
N ILE A 184 4.22 -23.98 -9.13
CA ILE A 184 4.28 -24.30 -7.71
C ILE A 184 2.85 -24.42 -7.18
N LYS A 185 2.40 -25.65 -7.03
CA LYS A 185 1.06 -25.99 -6.53
C LYS A 185 1.04 -26.06 -5.01
N GLY A 186 -0.15 -25.89 -4.43
CA GLY A 186 -0.38 -26.01 -2.99
C GLY A 186 -0.42 -24.67 -2.26
N HIS A 187 -0.95 -24.71 -1.03
CA HIS A 187 -1.14 -23.56 -0.15
C HIS A 187 -0.30 -23.65 1.14
N HIS A 188 0.56 -24.69 1.25
CA HIS A 188 1.48 -24.81 2.38
C HIS A 188 2.60 -23.75 2.32
N GLU A 189 3.25 -23.50 3.46
CA GLU A 189 4.25 -22.46 3.65
C GLU A 189 5.34 -22.48 2.56
N ALA A 190 5.97 -23.62 2.32
CA ALA A 190 7.05 -23.72 1.35
C ALA A 190 6.62 -23.32 -0.07
N ALA A 191 5.42 -23.72 -0.49
CA ALA A 191 4.88 -23.34 -1.81
C ALA A 191 4.53 -21.86 -1.87
N ALA A 192 4.02 -21.26 -0.80
CA ALA A 192 3.72 -19.85 -0.72
C ALA A 192 5.00 -19.00 -0.78
N VAL A 193 6.03 -19.40 -0.02
CA VAL A 193 7.36 -18.75 -0.03
C VAL A 193 7.98 -18.82 -1.41
N ALA A 194 7.99 -19.98 -2.04
CA ALA A 194 8.60 -20.16 -3.36
C ALA A 194 7.90 -19.31 -4.44
N ARG A 195 6.57 -19.20 -4.42
CA ARG A 195 5.83 -18.32 -5.33
C ARG A 195 6.14 -16.84 -5.10
N SER A 196 6.20 -16.44 -3.84
CA SER A 196 6.52 -15.06 -3.49
C SER A 196 7.94 -14.70 -3.91
N LEU A 197 8.94 -15.57 -3.66
CA LEU A 197 10.31 -15.37 -4.13
C LEU A 197 10.38 -15.26 -5.66
N ALA A 198 9.66 -16.12 -6.39
CA ALA A 198 9.60 -16.05 -7.85
C ALA A 198 9.04 -14.70 -8.34
N LEU A 199 8.04 -14.15 -7.66
CA LEU A 199 7.54 -12.81 -7.97
C LEU A 199 8.57 -11.72 -7.64
N TRP A 200 9.16 -11.76 -6.44
CA TRP A 200 10.14 -10.77 -5.99
C TRP A 200 11.35 -10.68 -6.91
N ARG A 201 11.91 -11.82 -7.37
CA ARG A 201 13.00 -11.85 -8.37
C ARG A 201 12.67 -11.07 -9.64
N ASN A 202 11.39 -11.01 -10.03
CA ASN A 202 10.95 -10.32 -11.23
C ASN A 202 10.68 -8.83 -11.04
N ILE A 203 10.40 -8.38 -9.81
CA ILE A 203 10.01 -7.00 -9.52
C ILE A 203 11.06 -6.20 -8.74
N GLN A 204 11.99 -6.87 -8.09
CA GLN A 204 13.03 -6.21 -7.26
C GLN A 204 13.93 -5.26 -8.03
N SER A 205 14.56 -4.38 -7.29
CA SER A 205 15.51 -3.38 -7.76
C SER A 205 16.78 -4.02 -8.32
N PRO A 206 17.12 -3.85 -9.61
CA PRO A 206 18.27 -4.53 -10.20
C PRO A 206 19.62 -4.02 -9.66
N LEU A 207 19.74 -2.76 -9.22
CA LEU A 207 20.98 -2.22 -8.65
C LEU A 207 21.08 -2.43 -7.13
N TYR A 208 20.00 -2.90 -6.48
CA TYR A 208 19.95 -3.08 -5.03
C TYR A 208 19.34 -4.45 -4.72
N PRO A 209 20.01 -5.56 -5.13
CA PRO A 209 19.48 -6.90 -4.90
C PRO A 209 19.38 -7.17 -3.39
N ARG A 210 18.31 -7.83 -2.98
CA ARG A 210 18.12 -8.27 -1.60
C ARG A 210 18.79 -9.63 -1.38
N ASP A 211 19.20 -9.89 -0.16
CA ASP A 211 19.55 -11.23 0.26
C ASP A 211 18.30 -12.12 0.17
N GLU A 212 18.44 -13.24 -0.54
CA GLU A 212 17.30 -14.12 -0.82
C GLU A 212 16.90 -14.94 0.39
N LEU A 213 17.83 -15.26 1.29
CA LEU A 213 17.53 -16.00 2.52
C LEU A 213 16.74 -15.11 3.49
N GLU A 214 17.21 -13.88 3.68
CA GLU A 214 16.51 -12.87 4.50
C GLU A 214 15.09 -12.60 3.95
N LEU A 215 14.97 -12.44 2.64
CA LEU A 215 13.67 -12.26 1.99
C LEU A 215 12.75 -13.48 2.19
N ALA A 216 13.29 -14.69 2.09
CA ALA A 216 12.53 -15.91 2.32
C ALA A 216 12.04 -16.04 3.77
N GLU A 217 12.87 -15.68 4.75
CA GLU A 217 12.49 -15.68 6.16
C GLU A 217 11.36 -14.67 6.41
N ARG A 218 11.49 -13.46 5.92
CA ARG A 218 10.44 -12.43 6.01
C ARG A 218 9.12 -12.89 5.39
N ILE A 219 9.16 -13.54 4.23
CA ILE A 219 7.96 -14.09 3.59
C ILE A 219 7.35 -15.21 4.45
N ARG A 220 8.17 -16.06 5.12
CA ARG A 220 7.68 -17.06 6.06
C ARG A 220 6.96 -16.42 7.24
N ASP A 221 7.53 -15.38 7.82
CA ASP A 221 6.93 -14.67 8.95
C ASP A 221 5.60 -14.02 8.56
N ASP A 222 5.53 -13.39 7.40
CA ASP A 222 4.29 -12.85 6.85
C ASP A 222 3.26 -13.95 6.58
N TYR A 223 3.68 -15.11 6.07
CA TYR A 223 2.80 -16.27 5.89
C TYR A 223 2.25 -16.78 7.22
N ARG A 224 3.10 -16.96 8.23
CA ARG A 224 2.72 -17.43 9.57
C ARG A 224 1.82 -16.42 10.29
N ARG A 225 2.08 -15.12 10.08
CA ARG A 225 1.24 -14.06 10.62
C ARG A 225 -0.16 -14.12 10.01
N SER A 226 -0.27 -14.22 8.70
CA SER A 226 -1.56 -14.35 8.02
C SER A 226 -1.38 -14.70 6.53
N TYR A 227 -1.98 -15.78 6.09
CA TYR A 227 -2.00 -16.19 4.69
C TYR A 227 -3.40 -16.16 4.12
N ARG A 228 -3.73 -15.15 3.30
CA ARG A 228 -5.08 -14.92 2.76
C ARG A 228 -5.08 -14.80 1.22
N PRO A 229 -4.86 -15.89 0.48
CA PRO A 229 -4.79 -15.83 -0.99
C PRO A 229 -6.10 -15.37 -1.64
N ALA A 230 -7.25 -15.67 -1.05
CA ALA A 230 -8.53 -15.16 -1.52
C ALA A 230 -8.67 -13.65 -1.33
N GLY A 231 -8.13 -13.10 -0.25
CA GLY A 231 -8.06 -11.66 0.00
C GLY A 231 -7.24 -10.93 -1.04
N ILE A 232 -6.06 -11.47 -1.39
CA ILE A 232 -5.21 -10.93 -2.45
C ILE A 232 -5.97 -10.84 -3.78
N LEU A 233 -6.72 -11.89 -4.13
CA LEU A 233 -7.52 -11.89 -5.36
C LEU A 233 -8.66 -10.86 -5.31
N ARG A 234 -9.30 -10.65 -4.15
CA ARG A 234 -10.33 -9.63 -3.98
C ARG A 234 -9.74 -8.22 -4.09
N GLN A 235 -8.59 -7.95 -3.49
CA GLN A 235 -7.88 -6.67 -3.65
C GLN A 235 -7.52 -6.40 -5.12
N MET A 236 -6.94 -7.38 -5.81
CA MET A 236 -6.63 -7.26 -7.25
C MET A 236 -7.90 -6.96 -8.06
N ARG A 237 -8.99 -7.65 -7.76
CA ARG A 237 -10.28 -7.41 -8.41
C ARG A 237 -10.81 -6.01 -8.11
N GLY A 238 -10.63 -5.52 -6.89
CA GLY A 238 -10.96 -4.16 -6.45
C GLY A 238 -10.21 -3.09 -7.24
N ILE A 239 -8.90 -3.28 -7.48
CA ILE A 239 -8.10 -2.38 -8.33
C ILE A 239 -8.69 -2.32 -9.74
N LEU A 240 -8.95 -3.47 -10.37
CA LEU A 240 -9.52 -3.52 -11.72
C LEU A 240 -10.92 -2.89 -11.78
N ALA A 241 -11.75 -3.14 -10.78
CA ALA A 241 -13.12 -2.60 -10.69
C ALA A 241 -13.15 -1.09 -10.45
N THR A 242 -12.09 -0.53 -9.88
CA THR A 242 -11.94 0.92 -9.66
C THR A 242 -11.86 1.69 -10.98
N GLY A 243 -11.22 1.08 -12.00
CA GLY A 243 -11.04 1.73 -13.28
C GLY A 243 -10.03 2.88 -13.25
N ASP A 244 -10.15 3.79 -14.20
CA ASP A 244 -9.23 4.92 -14.40
C ASP A 244 -9.48 6.04 -13.38
N LEU A 245 -8.47 6.38 -12.58
CA LEU A 245 -8.49 7.44 -11.57
C LEU A 245 -8.07 8.82 -12.13
N SER A 246 -7.81 8.96 -13.43
CA SER A 246 -7.24 10.19 -14.01
C SER A 246 -8.03 11.45 -13.66
N THR A 247 -9.36 11.37 -13.65
CA THR A 247 -10.22 12.52 -13.30
C THR A 247 -10.03 12.93 -11.84
N LEU A 248 -10.01 11.97 -10.90
CA LEU A 248 -9.74 12.24 -9.49
C LEU A 248 -8.32 12.76 -9.29
N THR A 249 -7.34 12.14 -9.96
CA THR A 249 -5.94 12.55 -9.88
C THR A 249 -5.75 14.03 -10.29
N ARG A 250 -6.47 14.51 -11.31
CA ARG A 250 -6.47 15.94 -11.69
C ARG A 250 -7.06 16.85 -10.62
N GLY A 251 -7.93 16.32 -9.77
CA GLY A 251 -8.55 17.07 -8.67
C GLY A 251 -7.67 17.24 -7.44
N ILE A 252 -6.51 16.58 -7.35
CA ILE A 252 -5.61 16.69 -6.20
C ILE A 252 -5.01 18.09 -6.15
N ARG A 253 -5.06 18.74 -4.98
CA ARG A 253 -4.53 20.07 -4.73
C ARG A 253 -3.54 20.12 -3.58
N VAL A 254 -3.48 19.06 -2.76
CA VAL A 254 -2.54 18.98 -1.64
C VAL A 254 -1.11 18.84 -2.14
N PRO A 255 -0.11 19.37 -1.41
CA PRO A 255 1.30 19.17 -1.74
C PRO A 255 1.60 17.71 -1.99
N THR A 256 2.18 17.39 -3.15
CA THR A 256 2.36 16.00 -3.58
C THR A 256 3.78 15.76 -4.10
N VAL A 257 4.40 14.68 -3.63
CA VAL A 257 5.66 14.15 -4.17
C VAL A 257 5.46 12.74 -4.72
N ILE A 258 6.05 12.46 -5.86
CA ILE A 258 6.01 11.18 -6.56
C ILE A 258 7.43 10.61 -6.57
N LEU A 259 7.62 9.43 -6.00
CA LEU A 259 8.88 8.70 -5.94
C LEU A 259 8.73 7.42 -6.78
N HIS A 260 9.54 7.27 -7.83
CA HIS A 260 9.37 6.16 -8.75
C HIS A 260 10.70 5.63 -9.28
N GLY A 261 10.82 4.29 -9.28
CA GLY A 261 11.97 3.60 -9.83
C GLY A 261 12.03 3.70 -11.36
N LYS A 262 13.18 4.01 -11.91
CA LYS A 262 13.36 4.02 -13.38
C LYS A 262 13.21 2.62 -13.98
N GLU A 263 13.53 1.60 -13.20
CA GLU A 263 13.55 0.18 -13.60
C GLU A 263 12.34 -0.60 -13.13
N ASP A 264 11.29 0.08 -12.62
CA ASP A 264 10.06 -0.59 -12.15
C ASP A 264 9.39 -1.39 -13.28
N PRO A 265 9.36 -2.73 -13.19
CA PRO A 265 8.80 -3.58 -14.22
C PRO A 265 7.31 -3.85 -14.02
N LEU A 266 6.78 -3.59 -12.83
CA LEU A 266 5.37 -3.86 -12.48
C LEU A 266 4.50 -2.63 -12.76
N VAL A 267 4.82 -1.48 -12.17
CA VAL A 267 4.21 -0.20 -12.50
C VAL A 267 5.19 0.60 -13.33
N ARG A 268 5.01 0.53 -14.66
CA ARG A 268 5.97 1.11 -15.62
C ARG A 268 6.19 2.61 -15.36
N PRO A 269 7.44 3.14 -15.53
CA PRO A 269 7.79 4.53 -15.21
C PRO A 269 6.92 5.60 -15.88
N VAL A 270 6.31 5.29 -17.01
CA VAL A 270 5.36 6.20 -17.68
C VAL A 270 4.16 6.56 -16.78
N ALA A 271 3.81 5.70 -15.82
CA ALA A 271 2.75 5.99 -14.85
C ALA A 271 3.11 7.20 -13.98
N ALA A 272 4.35 7.31 -13.51
CA ALA A 272 4.80 8.46 -12.72
C ALA A 272 4.84 9.75 -13.55
N LYS A 273 5.22 9.69 -14.84
CA LYS A 273 5.11 10.83 -15.76
C LYS A 273 3.66 11.29 -15.90
N GLN A 274 2.73 10.35 -16.01
CA GLN A 274 1.31 10.65 -16.11
C GLN A 274 0.77 11.27 -14.82
N LEU A 275 1.15 10.75 -13.64
CA LEU A 275 0.79 11.35 -12.34
C LEU A 275 1.32 12.78 -12.23
N LYS A 276 2.60 13.02 -12.57
CA LYS A 276 3.21 14.36 -12.57
C LYS A 276 2.46 15.34 -13.49
N ALA A 277 2.03 14.87 -14.66
CA ALA A 277 1.29 15.71 -15.60
C ALA A 277 -0.15 16.00 -15.14
N LEU A 278 -0.76 15.11 -14.35
CA LEU A 278 -2.14 15.24 -13.88
C LEU A 278 -2.27 16.02 -12.59
N ILE A 279 -1.30 15.91 -11.67
CA ILE A 279 -1.37 16.56 -10.34
C ILE A 279 -0.68 17.93 -10.40
N PRO A 280 -1.43 19.04 -10.30
CA PRO A 280 -0.81 20.38 -10.31
C PRO A 280 0.19 20.54 -9.16
N GLY A 281 1.37 21.09 -9.47
CA GLY A 281 2.42 21.34 -8.48
C GLY A 281 3.14 20.11 -7.93
N ALA A 282 2.77 18.88 -8.31
CA ALA A 282 3.47 17.69 -7.82
C ALA A 282 4.94 17.68 -8.22
N GLU A 283 5.80 17.16 -7.35
CA GLU A 283 7.21 16.91 -7.65
C GLU A 283 7.41 15.45 -8.06
N LEU A 284 8.27 15.18 -9.04
CA LEU A 284 8.62 13.81 -9.46
C LEU A 284 10.11 13.57 -9.26
N HIS A 285 10.44 12.61 -8.42
CA HIS A 285 11.81 12.17 -8.17
C HIS A 285 12.01 10.76 -8.75
N TRP A 286 12.84 10.70 -9.77
CA TRP A 286 13.29 9.44 -10.33
C TRP A 286 14.36 8.81 -9.46
N ILE A 287 14.22 7.50 -9.21
CA ILE A 287 15.20 6.73 -8.44
C ILE A 287 15.85 5.71 -9.38
N PRO A 288 17.10 5.97 -9.87
CA PRO A 288 17.82 5.03 -10.70
C PRO A 288 18.07 3.71 -9.97
N GLY A 289 17.96 2.60 -10.67
CA GLY A 289 18.19 1.26 -10.13
C GLY A 289 17.09 0.70 -9.26
N MET A 290 16.06 1.50 -8.92
CA MET A 290 14.91 1.04 -8.15
C MET A 290 13.89 0.34 -9.05
N GLY A 291 13.48 -0.87 -8.63
CA GLY A 291 12.37 -1.65 -9.19
C GLY A 291 11.04 -1.34 -8.52
N HIS A 292 10.23 -2.40 -8.28
CA HIS A 292 8.96 -2.30 -7.56
C HIS A 292 9.10 -2.79 -6.11
N ASP A 293 10.09 -2.28 -5.42
CA ASP A 293 10.40 -2.57 -4.02
C ASP A 293 11.06 -1.36 -3.34
N MET A 294 11.31 -1.47 -2.04
CA MET A 294 12.01 -0.46 -1.25
C MET A 294 13.28 -1.10 -0.67
N PRO A 295 14.41 -1.12 -1.39
CA PRO A 295 15.65 -1.67 -0.88
C PRO A 295 16.28 -0.75 0.16
N GLU A 296 17.01 -1.33 1.11
CA GLU A 296 17.58 -0.63 2.26
C GLU A 296 18.42 0.60 1.90
N PRO A 297 19.35 0.56 0.91
CA PRO A 297 20.15 1.73 0.55
C PRO A 297 19.33 2.95 0.11
N LEU A 298 18.04 2.76 -0.22
CA LEU A 298 17.14 3.84 -0.65
C LEU A 298 16.27 4.40 0.47
N TYR A 299 16.27 3.81 1.67
CA TYR A 299 15.43 4.29 2.78
C TYR A 299 15.65 5.78 3.10
N PRO A 300 16.89 6.30 3.20
CA PRO A 300 17.10 7.73 3.45
C PRO A 300 16.42 8.60 2.39
N ARG A 301 16.60 8.28 1.11
CA ARG A 301 16.02 9.04 0.01
C ARG A 301 14.48 8.98 0.00
N LEU A 302 13.91 7.83 0.33
CA LEU A 302 12.45 7.62 0.38
C LEU A 302 11.81 8.30 1.59
N THR A 303 12.51 8.39 2.74
CA THR A 303 12.02 9.03 3.96
C THR A 303 12.18 10.54 3.90
N GLU A 304 13.35 11.02 3.48
CA GLU A 304 13.66 12.45 3.39
C GLU A 304 12.63 13.22 2.58
N GLN A 305 12.22 12.72 1.42
CA GLN A 305 11.25 13.42 0.58
C GLN A 305 9.87 13.54 1.25
N THR A 306 9.48 12.54 2.04
CA THR A 306 8.23 12.60 2.81
C THR A 306 8.32 13.63 3.93
N ILE A 307 9.44 13.64 4.69
CA ILE A 307 9.69 14.59 5.79
C ILE A 307 9.77 16.02 5.24
N ARG A 308 10.52 16.23 4.16
CA ARG A 308 10.65 17.53 3.50
C ARG A 308 9.30 18.08 3.02
N LEU A 309 8.47 17.21 2.45
CA LEU A 309 7.14 17.61 2.00
C LEU A 309 6.24 17.99 3.17
N ALA A 310 6.28 17.22 4.26
CA ALA A 310 5.50 17.50 5.47
C ALA A 310 5.89 18.82 6.13
N GLY A 311 7.17 19.18 6.15
CA GLY A 311 7.67 20.44 6.70
C GLY A 311 7.29 21.71 5.90
N ARG A 312 6.54 21.57 4.81
CA ARG A 312 6.05 22.69 4.00
C ARG A 312 4.59 23.06 4.27
N VAL A 313 3.92 22.33 5.18
CA VAL A 313 2.47 22.41 5.40
C VAL A 313 2.15 22.79 6.83
#